data_74dcef1b47ce860b3d4877a389aacfdb
#
_entry.id   74dcef1b47ce860b3d4877a389aacfdb
#
_cell.length_a   1.000
_cell.length_b   1.000
_cell.length_c   1.000
_cell.angle_alpha   90.00
_cell.angle_beta   90.00
_cell.angle_gamma   90.00
#
_symmetry.space_group_name_H-M   'P 1'
#
loop_
_entity.id
_entity.type
_entity.pdbx_description
1 polymer ?
#
loop_
_entity_poly.entity_id
_entity_poly.type
_entity_poly.pdbx_seq_one_letter_code
_entity_poly.pdbx_strand_id
1 'polypeptide(L)'
;MQLLDLEHLGRERVIGSYLLTGDEPALVDCGPASCLPALRSGLAAVDLDVGHLRHLVLTHIHLDHAGAAGLLVRENPALLVHVSEIGAPHLVDPGRLERSARRLYGVEFDRLWGPLLPVPEENVRVVGERVLGLEAFPTPGHASHHLSYLTSDGSCLSGDAAGVRIPPARYVAPVSPPPDIDVEAWERSLDAIAKRRPDRLCLPHFGVVDDPEDHLERCRSALRTWAERARSGSEAEFVRAAEEEIQAAADAETAGVFQQAGPLSQSYAGLRRYWDKREETAAA
;
A
#
# COMPACT_ATOMS: atom_id res chain seq x y z
N MET A 1 3.58 -9.60 -16.30
CA MET A 1 3.11 -8.64 -15.30
C MET A 1 3.42 -7.23 -15.80
N GLN A 2 2.46 -6.30 -15.66
CA GLN A 2 2.56 -4.90 -16.11
C GLN A 2 2.13 -3.96 -15.00
N LEU A 3 2.89 -2.88 -14.76
CA LEU A 3 2.51 -1.78 -13.88
C LEU A 3 1.56 -0.85 -14.61
N LEU A 4 0.43 -0.54 -13.98
CA LEU A 4 -0.52 0.49 -14.37
C LEU A 4 -0.37 1.67 -13.41
N ASP A 5 -0.02 2.85 -13.91
CA ASP A 5 -0.04 4.08 -13.12
C ASP A 5 -1.51 4.55 -12.99
N LEU A 6 -1.96 4.73 -11.77
CA LEU A 6 -3.34 5.12 -11.49
C LEU A 6 -3.54 6.64 -11.46
N GLU A 7 -2.51 7.42 -11.72
CA GLU A 7 -2.53 8.88 -11.87
C GLU A 7 -3.38 9.59 -10.78
N HIS A 8 -3.12 9.25 -9.52
CA HIS A 8 -3.93 9.74 -8.40
C HIS A 8 -4.02 11.27 -8.39
N LEU A 9 -5.25 11.78 -8.53
CA LEU A 9 -5.55 13.20 -8.68
C LEU A 9 -4.81 13.87 -9.85
N GLY A 10 -4.59 13.13 -10.94
CA GLY A 10 -3.91 13.60 -12.14
C GLY A 10 -2.38 13.68 -12.02
N ARG A 11 -1.80 13.04 -11.01
CA ARG A 11 -0.35 12.96 -10.83
C ARG A 11 0.14 11.53 -11.01
N GLU A 12 1.12 11.37 -11.89
CA GLU A 12 1.81 10.10 -12.12
C GLU A 12 2.69 9.69 -10.94
N ARG A 13 3.00 8.40 -10.85
CA ARG A 13 3.93 7.79 -9.90
C ARG A 13 3.51 7.89 -8.42
N VAL A 14 2.21 8.10 -8.16
CA VAL A 14 1.69 8.14 -6.79
C VAL A 14 1.18 6.77 -6.35
N ILE A 15 0.30 6.16 -7.14
CA ILE A 15 -0.33 4.85 -6.87
C ILE A 15 -0.24 4.01 -8.14
N GLY A 16 0.26 2.80 -8.03
CA GLY A 16 0.30 1.81 -9.09
C GLY A 16 -0.49 0.55 -8.76
N SER A 17 -1.00 -0.10 -9.79
CA SER A 17 -1.61 -1.43 -9.75
C SER A 17 -0.81 -2.35 -10.66
N TYR A 18 -0.66 -3.62 -10.29
CA TYR A 18 0.01 -4.59 -11.16
C TYR A 18 -0.99 -5.50 -11.83
N LEU A 19 -1.02 -5.46 -13.16
CA LEU A 19 -1.82 -6.36 -13.98
C LEU A 19 -1.04 -7.66 -14.26
N LEU A 20 -1.59 -8.77 -13.79
CA LEU A 20 -1.14 -10.11 -14.14
C LEU A 20 -1.95 -10.56 -15.35
N THR A 21 -1.25 -10.70 -16.49
CA THR A 21 -1.85 -11.16 -17.75
C THR A 21 -1.84 -12.68 -17.82
N GLY A 22 -2.78 -13.27 -18.56
CA GLY A 22 -2.95 -14.71 -18.72
C GLY A 22 -4.40 -15.05 -19.06
N ASP A 23 -4.77 -16.32 -18.97
CA ASP A 23 -6.14 -16.79 -19.26
C ASP A 23 -7.16 -16.24 -18.26
N GLU A 24 -6.72 -15.96 -17.04
CA GLU A 24 -7.52 -15.34 -15.97
C GLU A 24 -6.84 -14.05 -15.51
N PRO A 25 -7.06 -12.91 -16.20
CA PRO A 25 -6.41 -11.65 -15.84
C PRO A 25 -6.75 -11.23 -14.41
N ALA A 26 -5.71 -10.77 -13.68
CA ALA A 26 -5.84 -10.34 -12.30
C ALA A 26 -5.15 -8.99 -12.07
N LEU A 27 -5.70 -8.20 -11.15
CA LEU A 27 -5.01 -7.03 -10.60
C LEU A 27 -4.42 -7.36 -9.23
N VAL A 28 -3.26 -6.80 -8.94
CA VAL A 28 -2.75 -6.68 -7.57
C VAL A 28 -2.89 -5.24 -7.15
N ASP A 29 -3.74 -5.03 -6.15
CA ASP A 29 -4.30 -3.75 -5.71
C ASP A 29 -5.10 -3.04 -6.84
N CYS A 30 -6.02 -2.16 -6.48
CA CYS A 30 -6.88 -1.49 -7.45
C CYS A 30 -6.94 0.03 -7.29
N GLY A 31 -6.27 0.56 -6.28
CA GLY A 31 -6.37 1.98 -5.95
C GLY A 31 -7.73 2.40 -5.38
N PRO A 32 -7.93 3.69 -5.18
CA PRO A 32 -9.18 4.28 -4.76
C PRO A 32 -10.16 4.46 -5.92
N ALA A 33 -11.43 4.72 -5.60
CA ALA A 33 -12.45 5.02 -6.61
C ALA A 33 -12.12 6.24 -7.47
N SER A 34 -11.41 7.23 -6.92
CA SER A 34 -10.93 8.41 -7.66
C SER A 34 -9.96 8.07 -8.80
N CYS A 35 -9.29 6.91 -8.73
CA CYS A 35 -8.34 6.43 -9.74
C CYS A 35 -8.98 5.54 -10.82
N LEU A 36 -10.28 5.20 -10.74
CA LEU A 36 -10.93 4.32 -11.71
C LEU A 36 -10.81 4.77 -13.17
N PRO A 37 -10.84 6.09 -13.51
CA PRO A 37 -10.64 6.50 -14.90
C PRO A 37 -9.25 6.08 -15.42
N ALA A 38 -8.18 6.30 -14.67
CA ALA A 38 -6.82 5.91 -15.06
C ALA A 38 -6.65 4.37 -15.11
N LEU A 39 -7.23 3.64 -14.13
CA LEU A 39 -7.24 2.18 -14.15
C LEU A 39 -7.88 1.64 -15.43
N ARG A 40 -9.06 2.17 -15.81
CA ARG A 40 -9.74 1.77 -17.07
C ARG A 40 -8.92 2.10 -18.31
N SER A 41 -8.28 3.27 -18.34
CA SER A 41 -7.39 3.65 -19.43
C SER A 41 -6.19 2.70 -19.53
N GLY A 42 -5.59 2.32 -18.40
CA GLY A 42 -4.49 1.37 -18.34
C GLY A 42 -4.88 -0.04 -18.81
N LEU A 43 -6.07 -0.50 -18.45
CA LEU A 43 -6.61 -1.78 -18.95
C LEU A 43 -6.89 -1.71 -20.46
N ALA A 44 -7.52 -0.64 -20.94
CA ALA A 44 -7.82 -0.46 -22.36
C ALA A 44 -6.55 -0.40 -23.24
N ALA A 45 -5.44 0.11 -22.71
CA ALA A 45 -4.15 0.13 -23.43
C ALA A 45 -3.57 -1.27 -23.72
N VAL A 46 -4.14 -2.31 -23.10
CA VAL A 46 -3.77 -3.73 -23.32
C VAL A 46 -4.98 -4.58 -23.77
N ASP A 47 -5.96 -3.93 -24.39
CA ASP A 47 -7.17 -4.55 -24.94
C ASP A 47 -8.03 -5.27 -23.86
N LEU A 48 -7.99 -4.79 -22.62
CA LEU A 48 -8.81 -5.29 -21.51
C LEU A 48 -9.76 -4.21 -20.98
N ASP A 49 -10.77 -4.64 -20.26
CA ASP A 49 -11.65 -3.82 -19.42
C ASP A 49 -11.92 -4.54 -18.09
N VAL A 50 -12.68 -3.91 -17.20
CA VAL A 50 -13.03 -4.48 -15.90
C VAL A 50 -13.78 -5.81 -16.02
N GLY A 51 -14.59 -6.00 -17.08
CA GLY A 51 -15.33 -7.24 -17.33
C GLY A 51 -14.45 -8.44 -17.67
N HIS A 52 -13.22 -8.21 -18.13
CA HIS A 52 -12.24 -9.28 -18.40
C HIS A 52 -11.51 -9.75 -17.16
N LEU A 53 -11.46 -8.94 -16.08
CA LEU A 53 -10.77 -9.30 -14.85
C LEU A 53 -11.48 -10.48 -14.16
N ARG A 54 -10.73 -11.46 -13.72
CA ARG A 54 -11.22 -12.60 -12.93
C ARG A 54 -10.88 -12.47 -11.45
N HIS A 55 -9.77 -11.82 -11.14
CA HIS A 55 -9.27 -11.73 -9.79
C HIS A 55 -8.75 -10.33 -9.46
N LEU A 56 -9.01 -9.90 -8.24
CA LEU A 56 -8.34 -8.79 -7.58
C LEU A 56 -7.64 -9.36 -6.35
N VAL A 57 -6.31 -9.24 -6.30
CA VAL A 57 -5.48 -9.70 -5.18
C VAL A 57 -5.03 -8.47 -4.39
N LEU A 58 -5.37 -8.40 -3.12
CA LEU A 58 -5.05 -7.23 -2.30
C LEU A 58 -3.85 -7.50 -1.41
N THR A 59 -2.90 -6.58 -1.42
CA THR A 59 -1.81 -6.59 -0.44
C THR A 59 -2.35 -6.25 0.95
N HIS A 60 -3.21 -5.26 1.05
CA HIS A 60 -3.89 -4.84 2.26
C HIS A 60 -5.12 -3.97 1.94
N ILE A 61 -5.84 -3.50 2.97
CA ILE A 61 -7.14 -2.83 2.75
C ILE A 61 -7.11 -1.31 2.92
N HIS A 62 -5.94 -0.65 2.91
CA HIS A 62 -5.91 0.80 2.84
C HIS A 62 -6.57 1.30 1.55
N LEU A 63 -7.10 2.53 1.56
CA LEU A 63 -7.99 3.01 0.50
C LEU A 63 -7.28 3.17 -0.85
N ASP A 64 -6.01 3.48 -0.83
CA ASP A 64 -5.14 3.59 -2.00
C ASP A 64 -4.77 2.24 -2.65
N HIS A 65 -5.13 1.12 -2.00
CA HIS A 65 -4.96 -0.24 -2.51
C HIS A 65 -6.28 -0.94 -2.80
N ALA A 66 -7.26 -0.82 -1.91
CA ALA A 66 -8.51 -1.58 -1.95
C ALA A 66 -9.77 -0.71 -2.14
N GLY A 67 -9.64 0.62 -2.19
CA GLY A 67 -10.79 1.53 -2.14
C GLY A 67 -11.79 1.36 -3.28
N ALA A 68 -11.35 0.94 -4.46
CA ALA A 68 -12.21 0.69 -5.61
C ALA A 68 -12.81 -0.72 -5.64
N ALA A 69 -12.42 -1.65 -4.76
CA ALA A 69 -12.78 -3.07 -4.85
C ALA A 69 -14.29 -3.32 -4.99
N GLY A 70 -15.12 -2.71 -4.14
CA GLY A 70 -16.59 -2.87 -4.21
C GLY A 70 -17.19 -2.27 -5.48
N LEU A 71 -16.59 -1.21 -6.04
CA LEU A 71 -17.02 -0.63 -7.31
C LEU A 71 -16.69 -1.56 -8.48
N LEU A 72 -15.51 -2.17 -8.47
CA LEU A 72 -15.11 -3.14 -9.50
C LEU A 72 -15.98 -4.39 -9.46
N VAL A 73 -16.32 -4.93 -8.28
CA VAL A 73 -17.24 -6.05 -8.14
C VAL A 73 -18.65 -5.68 -8.60
N ARG A 74 -19.12 -4.46 -8.31
CA ARG A 74 -20.43 -3.99 -8.81
C ARG A 74 -20.47 -3.94 -10.34
N GLU A 75 -19.36 -3.55 -10.99
CA GLU A 75 -19.23 -3.51 -12.45
C GLU A 75 -19.05 -4.91 -13.05
N ASN A 76 -18.27 -5.76 -12.38
CA ASN A 76 -18.05 -7.16 -12.76
C ASN A 76 -18.38 -8.10 -11.59
N PRO A 77 -19.63 -8.58 -11.49
CA PRO A 77 -20.05 -9.48 -10.41
C PRO A 77 -19.33 -10.84 -10.36
N ALA A 78 -18.60 -11.21 -11.42
CA ALA A 78 -17.78 -12.43 -11.45
C ALA A 78 -16.37 -12.24 -10.86
N LEU A 79 -15.97 -11.01 -10.55
CA LEU A 79 -14.65 -10.70 -9.99
C LEU A 79 -14.50 -11.26 -8.57
N LEU A 80 -13.48 -12.06 -8.35
CA LEU A 80 -13.12 -12.59 -7.01
C LEU A 80 -12.05 -11.72 -6.36
N VAL A 81 -12.28 -11.30 -5.12
CA VAL A 81 -11.40 -10.43 -4.34
C VAL A 81 -10.66 -11.24 -3.29
N HIS A 82 -9.36 -11.37 -3.46
CA HIS A 82 -8.47 -12.12 -2.58
C HIS A 82 -7.84 -11.18 -1.56
N VAL A 83 -7.98 -11.49 -0.27
CA VAL A 83 -7.55 -10.62 0.82
C VAL A 83 -7.15 -11.45 2.03
N SER A 84 -6.38 -10.87 2.95
CA SER A 84 -6.06 -11.50 4.24
C SER A 84 -7.33 -11.77 5.07
N GLU A 85 -7.27 -12.79 5.94
CA GLU A 85 -8.35 -13.11 6.87
C GLU A 85 -8.76 -11.90 7.73
N ILE A 86 -7.77 -11.11 8.17
CA ILE A 86 -8.00 -9.90 8.98
C ILE A 86 -8.69 -8.80 8.16
N GLY A 87 -8.34 -8.68 6.86
CA GLY A 87 -8.90 -7.65 5.97
C GLY A 87 -10.31 -7.97 5.47
N ALA A 88 -10.67 -9.25 5.32
CA ALA A 88 -11.91 -9.68 4.69
C ALA A 88 -13.19 -9.08 5.30
N PRO A 89 -13.39 -9.05 6.63
CA PRO A 89 -14.58 -8.45 7.23
C PRO A 89 -14.75 -6.96 6.92
N HIS A 90 -13.64 -6.25 6.73
CA HIS A 90 -13.64 -4.80 6.43
C HIS A 90 -13.96 -4.50 4.96
N LEU A 91 -13.80 -5.46 4.06
CA LEU A 91 -14.29 -5.33 2.69
C LEU A 91 -15.78 -5.61 2.59
N VAL A 92 -16.28 -6.58 3.37
CA VAL A 92 -17.72 -6.93 3.41
C VAL A 92 -18.53 -5.82 4.09
N ASP A 93 -18.04 -5.30 5.20
CA ASP A 93 -18.60 -4.10 5.88
C ASP A 93 -17.54 -3.01 6.01
N PRO A 94 -17.39 -2.11 5.02
CA PRO A 94 -16.40 -1.05 5.05
C PRO A 94 -16.77 0.13 5.97
N GLY A 95 -17.92 0.11 6.61
CA GLY A 95 -18.42 1.27 7.37
C GLY A 95 -17.49 1.70 8.52
N ARG A 96 -16.78 0.77 9.16
CA ARG A 96 -15.79 1.11 10.20
C ARG A 96 -14.52 1.73 9.58
N LEU A 97 -14.06 1.19 8.47
CA LEU A 97 -12.91 1.70 7.71
C LEU A 97 -13.20 3.12 7.20
N GLU A 98 -14.36 3.32 6.58
CA GLU A 98 -14.79 4.62 6.07
C GLU A 98 -14.87 5.68 7.19
N ARG A 99 -15.51 5.36 8.30
CA ARG A 99 -15.58 6.28 9.45
C ARG A 99 -14.22 6.66 10.00
N SER A 100 -13.26 5.72 10.03
CA SER A 100 -11.89 5.99 10.46
C SER A 100 -11.17 6.90 9.48
N ALA A 101 -11.26 6.62 8.19
CA ALA A 101 -10.64 7.41 7.14
C ALA A 101 -11.26 8.82 7.04
N ARG A 102 -12.58 8.97 7.15
CA ARG A 102 -13.23 10.28 7.19
C ARG A 102 -12.79 11.14 8.38
N ARG A 103 -12.44 10.53 9.52
CA ARG A 103 -11.84 11.30 10.63
C ARG A 103 -10.43 11.77 10.32
N LEU A 104 -9.67 10.99 9.57
CA LEU A 104 -8.29 11.31 9.20
C LEU A 104 -8.23 12.38 8.09
N TYR A 105 -9.05 12.22 7.05
CA TYR A 105 -9.00 13.04 5.84
C TYR A 105 -10.03 14.19 5.82
N GLY A 106 -11.01 14.17 6.73
CA GLY A 106 -12.02 15.25 6.84
C GLY A 106 -12.76 15.49 5.54
N VAL A 107 -12.84 16.74 5.14
CA VAL A 107 -13.54 17.22 3.93
C VAL A 107 -12.87 16.75 2.64
N GLU A 108 -11.61 16.37 2.68
CA GLU A 108 -10.86 15.91 1.53
C GLU A 108 -11.15 14.42 1.17
N PHE A 109 -11.82 13.68 2.05
CA PHE A 109 -12.05 12.24 1.87
C PHE A 109 -12.65 11.92 0.50
N ASP A 110 -13.75 12.57 0.14
CA ASP A 110 -14.46 12.26 -1.11
C ASP A 110 -13.64 12.60 -2.36
N ARG A 111 -12.84 13.67 -2.30
CA ARG A 111 -11.92 14.06 -3.39
C ARG A 111 -10.76 13.08 -3.54
N LEU A 112 -10.17 12.68 -2.41
CA LEU A 112 -9.00 11.77 -2.40
C LEU A 112 -9.37 10.35 -2.82
N TRP A 113 -10.44 9.81 -2.24
CA TRP A 113 -10.73 8.39 -2.29
C TRP A 113 -11.97 8.04 -3.12
N GLY A 114 -12.94 8.97 -3.21
CA GLY A 114 -14.24 8.71 -3.79
C GLY A 114 -15.11 7.79 -2.92
N PRO A 115 -16.19 7.21 -3.47
CA PRO A 115 -17.09 6.34 -2.73
C PRO A 115 -16.45 4.98 -2.42
N LEU A 116 -16.64 4.52 -1.19
CA LEU A 116 -16.26 3.20 -0.73
C LEU A 116 -17.52 2.31 -0.68
N LEU A 117 -17.51 1.20 -1.43
CA LEU A 117 -18.62 0.25 -1.46
C LEU A 117 -18.24 -1.09 -0.84
N PRO A 118 -19.20 -1.81 -0.23
CA PRO A 118 -18.97 -3.17 0.25
C PRO A 118 -18.67 -4.13 -0.92
N VAL A 119 -17.84 -5.11 -0.66
CA VAL A 119 -17.66 -6.29 -1.52
C VAL A 119 -18.62 -7.36 -1.02
N PRO A 120 -19.52 -7.92 -1.88
CA PRO A 120 -20.36 -9.04 -1.48
C PRO A 120 -19.54 -10.21 -0.94
N GLU A 121 -20.01 -10.87 0.12
CA GLU A 121 -19.28 -11.95 0.79
C GLU A 121 -18.95 -13.11 -0.16
N GLU A 122 -19.84 -13.41 -1.10
CA GLU A 122 -19.65 -14.41 -2.13
C GLU A 122 -18.50 -14.11 -3.11
N ASN A 123 -18.07 -12.87 -3.21
CA ASN A 123 -16.92 -12.45 -4.01
C ASN A 123 -15.60 -12.47 -3.24
N VAL A 124 -15.64 -12.50 -1.89
CA VAL A 124 -14.44 -12.47 -1.05
C VAL A 124 -13.80 -13.87 -0.96
N ARG A 125 -12.48 -13.92 -1.08
CA ARG A 125 -11.65 -15.13 -0.90
C ARG A 125 -10.54 -14.83 0.08
N VAL A 126 -10.52 -15.54 1.19
CA VAL A 126 -9.40 -15.44 2.15
C VAL A 126 -8.17 -16.11 1.55
N VAL A 127 -7.06 -15.39 1.52
CA VAL A 127 -5.78 -15.87 1.00
C VAL A 127 -5.14 -16.83 1.99
N GLY A 128 -4.74 -18.02 1.51
CA GLY A 128 -3.88 -18.95 2.24
C GLY A 128 -2.40 -18.73 1.90
N GLU A 129 -1.64 -19.81 1.85
CA GLU A 129 -0.21 -19.75 1.48
C GLU A 129 0.04 -19.43 0.00
N ARG A 130 -0.96 -19.59 -0.86
CA ARG A 130 -0.89 -19.34 -2.31
C ARG A 130 -2.17 -18.79 -2.87
N VAL A 131 -2.04 -17.95 -3.90
CA VAL A 131 -3.14 -17.43 -4.72
C VAL A 131 -2.66 -17.26 -6.15
N LEU A 132 -3.37 -17.80 -7.15
CA LEU A 132 -3.05 -17.66 -8.58
C LEU A 132 -1.57 -18.02 -8.92
N GLY A 133 -1.00 -18.99 -8.23
CA GLY A 133 0.42 -19.36 -8.40
C GLY A 133 1.42 -18.48 -7.65
N LEU A 134 1.01 -17.36 -7.09
CA LEU A 134 1.83 -16.52 -6.21
C LEU A 134 1.99 -17.17 -4.84
N GLU A 135 3.18 -17.16 -4.26
CA GLU A 135 3.37 -17.44 -2.84
C GLU A 135 2.90 -16.23 -2.04
N ALA A 136 1.96 -16.41 -1.13
CA ALA A 136 1.46 -15.35 -0.25
C ALA A 136 2.04 -15.52 1.16
N PHE A 137 2.46 -14.43 1.78
CA PHE A 137 2.99 -14.48 3.13
C PHE A 137 2.68 -13.18 3.90
N PRO A 138 2.43 -13.31 5.23
CA PRO A 138 2.15 -12.15 6.07
C PRO A 138 3.37 -11.22 6.17
N THR A 139 3.10 -9.93 6.00
CA THR A 139 4.07 -8.85 6.18
C THR A 139 3.46 -7.70 7.01
N PRO A 140 3.02 -8.01 8.25
CA PRO A 140 2.43 -6.98 9.13
C PRO A 140 3.45 -5.93 9.56
N GLY A 141 2.95 -4.80 10.04
CA GLY A 141 3.75 -3.71 10.60
C GLY A 141 3.35 -2.36 10.05
N HIS A 142 3.23 -2.22 8.72
CA HIS A 142 2.52 -1.10 8.09
C HIS A 142 1.01 -1.20 8.39
N ALA A 143 0.46 -2.39 8.26
CA ALA A 143 -0.90 -2.75 8.66
C ALA A 143 -0.95 -4.19 9.16
N SER A 144 -1.83 -4.49 10.12
CA SER A 144 -1.98 -5.84 10.68
C SER A 144 -2.46 -6.89 9.67
N HIS A 145 -3.19 -6.44 8.66
CA HIS A 145 -3.80 -7.25 7.59
C HIS A 145 -2.94 -7.34 6.32
N HIS A 146 -1.68 -6.92 6.36
CA HIS A 146 -0.82 -6.81 5.18
C HIS A 146 -0.24 -8.18 4.75
N LEU A 147 -0.27 -8.43 3.43
CA LEU A 147 0.35 -9.57 2.74
C LEU A 147 1.30 -9.06 1.65
N SER A 148 2.38 -9.79 1.44
CA SER A 148 3.21 -9.67 0.24
C SER A 148 3.12 -10.94 -0.59
N TYR A 149 3.42 -10.84 -1.88
CA TYR A 149 3.31 -11.95 -2.81
C TYR A 149 4.59 -12.12 -3.60
N LEU A 150 5.08 -13.36 -3.73
CA LEU A 150 6.24 -13.70 -4.54
C LEU A 150 5.79 -14.49 -5.76
N THR A 151 6.19 -14.04 -6.94
CA THR A 151 5.96 -14.72 -8.21
C THR A 151 7.00 -15.78 -8.47
N SER A 152 6.75 -16.70 -9.40
CA SER A 152 7.71 -17.72 -9.81
C SER A 152 8.95 -17.18 -10.54
N ASP A 153 8.88 -15.94 -11.08
CA ASP A 153 10.00 -15.25 -11.72
C ASP A 153 10.83 -14.38 -10.75
N GLY A 154 10.63 -14.55 -9.44
CA GLY A 154 11.38 -13.84 -8.41
C GLY A 154 10.93 -12.40 -8.14
N SER A 155 9.81 -11.94 -8.73
CA SER A 155 9.26 -10.61 -8.45
C SER A 155 8.46 -10.63 -7.15
N CYS A 156 8.75 -9.74 -6.21
CA CYS A 156 8.01 -9.58 -4.96
C CYS A 156 7.07 -8.36 -5.03
N LEU A 157 5.78 -8.62 -5.09
CA LEU A 157 4.73 -7.61 -4.92
C LEU A 157 4.64 -7.31 -3.42
N SER A 158 5.38 -6.30 -2.98
CA SER A 158 5.65 -6.06 -1.56
C SER A 158 4.57 -5.28 -0.83
N GLY A 159 3.62 -4.70 -1.57
CA GLY A 159 2.75 -3.69 -0.99
C GLY A 159 3.58 -2.60 -0.28
N ASP A 160 3.04 -2.05 0.78
CA ASP A 160 3.67 -0.99 1.56
C ASP A 160 4.69 -1.48 2.58
N ALA A 161 4.81 -2.80 2.74
CA ALA A 161 5.82 -3.38 3.65
C ALA A 161 7.26 -3.00 3.26
N ALA A 162 7.54 -2.72 1.97
CA ALA A 162 8.85 -2.26 1.52
C ALA A 162 8.97 -0.72 1.45
N GLY A 163 7.95 0.03 1.87
CA GLY A 163 7.93 1.50 1.82
C GLY A 163 7.76 2.07 0.42
N VAL A 164 7.90 3.37 0.31
CA VAL A 164 7.70 4.18 -0.90
C VAL A 164 9.05 4.60 -1.48
N ARG A 165 9.27 4.39 -2.78
CA ARG A 165 10.43 4.89 -3.51
C ARG A 165 10.01 5.43 -4.87
N ILE A 166 10.18 6.72 -5.07
CA ILE A 166 9.78 7.41 -6.30
C ILE A 166 11.02 7.66 -7.18
N PRO A 167 11.13 6.99 -8.34
CA PRO A 167 12.26 7.22 -9.25
C PRO A 167 12.30 8.68 -9.74
N PRO A 168 13.50 9.24 -10.01
CA PRO A 168 14.81 8.58 -9.96
C PRO A 168 15.44 8.52 -8.57
N ALA A 169 14.77 9.01 -7.51
CA ALA A 169 15.31 9.01 -6.16
C ALA A 169 15.55 7.58 -5.64
N ARG A 170 16.60 7.45 -4.83
CA ARG A 170 16.91 6.20 -4.11
C ARG A 170 16.47 6.25 -2.64
N TYR A 171 15.87 7.34 -2.20
CA TYR A 171 15.29 7.48 -0.89
C TYR A 171 14.08 6.54 -0.73
N VAL A 172 13.94 5.94 0.44
CA VAL A 172 12.81 5.08 0.77
C VAL A 172 12.09 5.67 1.97
N ALA A 173 10.82 6.03 1.80
CA ALA A 173 9.98 6.57 2.86
C ALA A 173 9.11 5.44 3.46
N PRO A 174 9.22 5.17 4.77
CA PRO A 174 8.36 4.19 5.46
C PRO A 174 7.04 4.85 5.85
N VAL A 175 6.14 5.03 4.89
CA VAL A 175 4.83 5.65 5.10
C VAL A 175 4.03 4.90 6.16
N SER A 176 3.64 5.59 7.23
CA SER A 176 3.19 4.98 8.48
C SER A 176 1.87 5.58 8.97
N PRO A 177 0.76 5.48 8.20
CA PRO A 177 -0.52 6.05 8.63
C PRO A 177 -1.10 5.29 9.83
N PRO A 178 -1.83 5.97 10.76
CA PRO A 178 -2.53 5.29 11.83
C PRO A 178 -3.68 4.42 11.26
N PRO A 179 -4.17 3.37 11.95
CA PRO A 179 -3.96 3.15 13.40
C PRO A 179 -3.01 2.01 13.77
N ASP A 180 -2.54 1.19 12.82
CA ASP A 180 -2.07 -0.17 13.07
C ASP A 180 -0.55 -0.35 12.98
N ILE A 181 0.22 0.74 13.01
CA ILE A 181 1.68 0.65 12.91
C ILE A 181 2.26 -0.17 14.07
N ASP A 182 3.14 -1.13 13.71
CA ASP A 182 3.98 -1.91 14.62
C ASP A 182 5.39 -2.02 14.03
N VAL A 183 6.32 -1.26 14.59
CA VAL A 183 7.68 -1.11 14.06
C VAL A 183 8.43 -2.44 14.09
N GLU A 184 8.35 -3.21 15.18
CA GLU A 184 9.04 -4.51 15.29
C GLU A 184 8.43 -5.56 14.36
N ALA A 185 7.11 -5.56 14.19
CA ALA A 185 6.46 -6.44 13.22
C ALA A 185 6.91 -6.07 11.80
N TRP A 186 7.04 -4.77 11.50
CA TRP A 186 7.50 -4.31 10.19
C TRP A 186 8.95 -4.73 9.92
N GLU A 187 9.86 -4.60 10.89
CA GLU A 187 11.23 -5.09 10.75
C GLU A 187 11.27 -6.61 10.46
N ARG A 188 10.46 -7.40 11.17
CA ARG A 188 10.33 -8.84 10.88
C ARG A 188 9.78 -9.11 9.47
N SER A 189 8.90 -8.26 8.99
CA SER A 189 8.35 -8.35 7.63
C SER A 189 9.40 -8.04 6.57
N LEU A 190 10.26 -7.04 6.78
CA LEU A 190 11.42 -6.78 5.92
C LEU A 190 12.37 -8.00 5.90
N ASP A 191 12.60 -8.65 7.04
CA ASP A 191 13.39 -9.89 7.11
C ASP A 191 12.71 -11.05 6.35
N ALA A 192 11.39 -11.15 6.43
CA ALA A 192 10.62 -12.19 5.73
C ALA A 192 10.69 -12.03 4.21
N ILE A 193 10.68 -10.77 3.71
CA ILE A 193 10.89 -10.46 2.30
C ILE A 193 12.34 -10.79 1.90
N ALA A 194 13.34 -10.29 2.64
CA ALA A 194 14.75 -10.51 2.35
C ALA A 194 15.13 -12.00 2.34
N LYS A 195 14.58 -12.81 3.26
CA LYS A 195 14.80 -14.26 3.33
C LYS A 195 14.35 -15.01 2.08
N ARG A 196 13.38 -14.48 1.35
CA ARG A 196 12.89 -15.04 0.08
C ARG A 196 13.78 -14.70 -1.11
N ARG A 197 14.75 -13.80 -0.93
CA ARG A 197 15.72 -13.38 -1.93
C ARG A 197 15.04 -13.03 -3.26
N PRO A 198 14.12 -12.07 -3.27
CA PRO A 198 13.48 -11.66 -4.51
C PRO A 198 14.52 -11.09 -5.47
N ASP A 199 14.34 -11.34 -6.77
CA ASP A 199 15.18 -10.73 -7.81
C ASP A 199 14.88 -9.23 -7.96
N ARG A 200 13.63 -8.83 -7.66
CA ARG A 200 13.17 -7.44 -7.68
C ARG A 200 11.98 -7.23 -6.75
N LEU A 201 11.78 -5.97 -6.32
CA LEU A 201 10.56 -5.56 -5.63
C LEU A 201 9.64 -4.84 -6.61
N CYS A 202 8.34 -5.06 -6.46
CA CYS A 202 7.28 -4.41 -7.20
C CYS A 202 6.47 -3.57 -6.20
N LEU A 203 6.76 -2.26 -6.17
CA LEU A 203 6.15 -1.32 -5.23
C LEU A 203 4.88 -0.71 -5.83
N PRO A 204 3.78 -0.60 -5.09
CA PRO A 204 2.63 0.21 -5.51
C PRO A 204 2.99 1.71 -5.52
N HIS A 205 4.00 2.15 -4.77
CA HIS A 205 4.51 3.52 -4.63
C HIS A 205 6.06 3.66 -4.82
N PHE A 206 6.75 3.52 -5.96
CA PHE A 206 6.28 3.35 -7.30
C PHE A 206 7.24 2.52 -8.11
N GLY A 207 6.73 1.39 -8.60
CA GLY A 207 7.34 0.65 -9.68
C GLY A 207 8.35 -0.41 -9.26
N VAL A 208 9.12 -0.86 -10.23
CA VAL A 208 10.06 -1.97 -10.06
C VAL A 208 11.38 -1.47 -9.50
N VAL A 209 11.92 -2.21 -8.53
CA VAL A 209 13.21 -1.97 -7.89
C VAL A 209 14.08 -3.21 -8.09
N ASP A 210 15.19 -3.04 -8.81
CA ASP A 210 16.14 -4.12 -9.17
C ASP A 210 17.29 -4.28 -8.15
N ASP A 211 17.27 -3.52 -7.05
CA ASP A 211 18.23 -3.57 -5.96
C ASP A 211 17.54 -3.88 -4.60
N PRO A 212 16.87 -5.05 -4.48
CA PRO A 212 15.99 -5.35 -3.35
C PRO A 212 16.70 -5.33 -2.00
N GLU A 213 17.94 -5.82 -1.88
CA GLU A 213 18.68 -5.84 -0.63
C GLU A 213 18.98 -4.41 -0.11
N ASP A 214 19.53 -3.55 -0.98
CA ASP A 214 19.82 -2.14 -0.64
C ASP A 214 18.52 -1.39 -0.30
N HIS A 215 17.45 -1.64 -1.05
CA HIS A 215 16.16 -1.02 -0.82
C HIS A 215 15.56 -1.40 0.55
N LEU A 216 15.54 -2.69 0.89
CA LEU A 216 15.01 -3.17 2.18
C LEU A 216 15.81 -2.62 3.36
N GLU A 217 17.14 -2.51 3.23
CA GLU A 217 17.98 -1.91 4.28
C GLU A 217 17.73 -0.41 4.42
N ARG A 218 17.54 0.32 3.32
CA ARG A 218 17.13 1.74 3.36
C ARG A 218 15.78 1.91 4.03
N CYS A 219 14.80 1.06 3.71
CA CYS A 219 13.49 1.06 4.33
C CYS A 219 13.61 0.85 5.85
N ARG A 220 14.39 -0.14 6.28
CA ARG A 220 14.66 -0.44 7.69
C ARG A 220 15.30 0.73 8.42
N SER A 221 16.34 1.31 7.82
CA SER A 221 17.06 2.44 8.40
C SER A 221 16.15 3.66 8.55
N ALA A 222 15.37 3.97 7.52
CA ALA A 222 14.40 5.07 7.56
C ALA A 222 13.29 4.83 8.59
N LEU A 223 12.77 3.59 8.67
CA LEU A 223 11.75 3.22 9.65
C LEU A 223 12.23 3.44 11.09
N ARG A 224 13.45 3.00 11.42
CA ARG A 224 14.06 3.22 12.75
C ARG A 224 14.24 4.70 13.03
N THR A 225 14.74 5.44 12.05
CA THR A 225 14.98 6.89 12.18
C THR A 225 13.67 7.65 12.40
N TRP A 226 12.64 7.35 11.61
CA TRP A 226 11.35 7.99 11.74
C TRP A 226 10.64 7.61 13.05
N ALA A 227 10.72 6.35 13.46
CA ALA A 227 10.15 5.88 14.71
C ALA A 227 10.76 6.61 15.92
N GLU A 228 12.10 6.73 15.97
CA GLU A 228 12.77 7.42 17.08
C GLU A 228 12.47 8.93 17.08
N ARG A 229 12.40 9.58 15.91
CA ARG A 229 11.97 10.98 15.82
C ARG A 229 10.55 11.20 16.32
N ALA A 230 9.62 10.31 15.94
CA ALA A 230 8.25 10.41 16.39
C ALA A 230 8.10 10.14 17.89
N ARG A 231 9.03 9.39 18.49
CA ARG A 231 9.08 9.15 19.94
C ARG A 231 9.48 10.39 20.72
N SER A 232 10.54 11.05 20.27
CA SER A 232 11.24 12.08 21.05
C SER A 232 10.87 13.51 20.62
N GLY A 233 10.36 13.72 19.41
CA GLY A 233 10.11 15.02 18.80
C GLY A 233 8.62 15.36 18.62
N SER A 234 8.37 16.63 18.32
CA SER A 234 7.07 17.12 17.91
C SER A 234 6.76 16.77 16.45
N GLU A 235 5.47 16.85 16.04
CA GLU A 235 5.06 16.68 14.65
C GLU A 235 5.80 17.62 13.71
N ALA A 236 5.93 18.90 14.08
CA ALA A 236 6.59 19.92 13.25
C ALA A 236 8.10 19.60 13.05
N GLU A 237 8.80 19.09 14.06
CA GLU A 237 10.20 18.67 13.96
C GLU A 237 10.35 17.42 13.09
N PHE A 238 9.44 16.45 13.25
CA PHE A 238 9.41 15.23 12.43
C PHE A 238 9.18 15.56 10.95
N VAL A 239 8.11 16.33 10.66
CA VAL A 239 7.74 16.70 9.29
C VAL A 239 8.88 17.45 8.61
N ARG A 240 9.43 18.49 9.28
CA ARG A 240 10.57 19.25 8.74
C ARG A 240 11.76 18.36 8.40
N ALA A 241 12.18 17.48 9.32
CA ALA A 241 13.34 16.62 9.11
C ALA A 241 13.12 15.61 7.99
N ALA A 242 11.91 15.03 7.87
CA ALA A 242 11.57 14.12 6.79
C ALA A 242 11.48 14.85 5.43
N GLU A 243 10.96 16.08 5.40
CA GLU A 243 10.97 16.93 4.20
C GLU A 243 12.38 17.26 3.73
N GLU A 244 13.28 17.63 4.66
CA GLU A 244 14.69 17.90 4.36
C GLU A 244 15.40 16.67 3.77
N GLU A 245 15.13 15.46 4.29
CA GLU A 245 15.66 14.21 3.73
C GLU A 245 15.17 13.94 2.32
N ILE A 246 13.86 14.09 2.08
CA ILE A 246 13.25 13.89 0.77
C ILE A 246 13.80 14.92 -0.24
N GLN A 247 13.87 16.20 0.14
CA GLN A 247 14.38 17.28 -0.72
C GLN A 247 15.89 17.13 -1.02
N ALA A 248 16.66 16.56 -0.10
CA ALA A 248 18.08 16.27 -0.35
C ALA A 248 18.28 15.10 -1.33
N ALA A 249 17.29 14.20 -1.45
CA ALA A 249 17.35 13.00 -2.28
C ALA A 249 16.63 13.13 -3.64
N ALA A 250 15.76 14.13 -3.81
CA ALA A 250 14.84 14.26 -4.93
C ALA A 250 14.70 15.72 -5.40
N ASP A 251 14.35 15.92 -6.66
CA ASP A 251 13.91 17.22 -7.13
C ASP A 251 12.52 17.60 -6.57
N ALA A 252 12.11 18.84 -6.79
CA ALA A 252 10.86 19.36 -6.22
C ALA A 252 9.62 18.62 -6.73
N GLU A 253 9.61 18.15 -7.98
CA GLU A 253 8.52 17.37 -8.56
C GLU A 253 8.42 16.02 -7.86
N THR A 254 9.52 15.28 -7.81
CA THR A 254 9.61 13.96 -7.15
C THR A 254 9.32 14.05 -5.65
N ALA A 255 9.80 15.10 -4.96
CA ALA A 255 9.48 15.36 -3.56
C ALA A 255 7.97 15.57 -3.34
N GLY A 256 7.30 16.27 -4.26
CA GLY A 256 5.84 16.43 -4.23
C GLY A 256 5.07 15.10 -4.41
N VAL A 257 5.63 14.15 -5.20
CA VAL A 257 5.04 12.81 -5.32
C VAL A 257 5.16 12.02 -4.01
N PHE A 258 6.32 12.05 -3.33
CA PHE A 258 6.48 11.44 -2.01
C PHE A 258 5.45 11.94 -1.00
N GLN A 259 5.22 13.26 -0.94
CA GLN A 259 4.24 13.86 -0.03
C GLN A 259 2.81 13.45 -0.36
N GLN A 260 2.49 13.24 -1.63
CA GLN A 260 1.15 12.77 -2.03
C GLN A 260 0.96 11.28 -1.77
N ALA A 261 2.00 10.45 -1.99
CA ALA A 261 1.96 9.02 -1.71
C ALA A 261 1.88 8.72 -0.20
N GLY A 262 2.46 9.59 0.64
CA GLY A 262 2.43 9.42 2.10
C GLY A 262 2.59 10.73 2.86
N PRO A 263 1.49 11.39 3.25
CA PRO A 263 1.57 12.63 4.02
C PRO A 263 2.36 12.44 5.33
N LEU A 264 3.38 13.26 5.53
CA LEU A 264 4.32 13.11 6.64
C LEU A 264 3.68 13.28 8.02
N SER A 265 2.66 14.15 8.14
CA SER A 265 1.88 14.30 9.37
C SER A 265 1.14 13.01 9.76
N GLN A 266 0.66 12.23 8.77
CA GLN A 266 0.02 10.95 9.03
C GLN A 266 1.05 9.91 9.47
N SER A 267 2.25 9.91 8.89
CA SER A 267 3.33 9.03 9.33
C SER A 267 3.76 9.33 10.75
N TYR A 268 3.86 10.63 11.13
CA TYR A 268 4.08 11.01 12.52
C TYR A 268 2.97 10.48 13.43
N ALA A 269 1.71 10.70 13.06
CA ALA A 269 0.56 10.29 13.87
C ALA A 269 0.51 8.77 14.10
N GLY A 270 0.84 7.97 13.09
CA GLY A 270 0.90 6.51 13.21
C GLY A 270 2.04 6.05 14.11
N LEU A 271 3.24 6.58 13.92
CA LEU A 271 4.42 6.24 14.73
C LEU A 271 4.28 6.76 16.17
N ARG A 272 3.72 7.96 16.40
CA ARG A 272 3.47 8.46 17.75
C ARG A 272 2.46 7.56 18.48
N ARG A 273 1.35 7.21 17.81
CA ARG A 273 0.37 6.27 18.36
C ARG A 273 0.97 4.90 18.73
N TYR A 274 1.91 4.39 17.92
CA TYR A 274 2.64 3.16 18.24
C TYR A 274 3.39 3.29 19.57
N TRP A 275 4.09 4.41 19.80
CA TRP A 275 4.80 4.65 21.04
C TRP A 275 3.87 4.87 22.23
N ASP A 276 2.78 5.63 22.07
CA ASP A 276 1.78 5.86 23.13
C ASP A 276 1.22 4.54 23.67
N LYS A 277 0.84 3.61 22.78
CA LYS A 277 0.37 2.27 23.16
C LYS A 277 1.41 1.48 23.97
N ARG A 278 2.69 1.58 23.62
CA ARG A 278 3.78 0.87 24.33
C ARG A 278 4.06 1.47 25.69
N GLU A 279 4.02 2.79 25.79
CA GLU A 279 4.20 3.52 27.05
C GLU A 279 3.05 3.20 28.01
N GLU A 280 1.81 3.16 27.53
CA GLU A 280 0.65 2.73 28.30
C GLU A 280 0.78 1.26 28.81
N THR A 281 1.24 0.35 27.93
CA THR A 281 1.41 -1.08 28.30
C THR A 281 2.57 -1.26 29.30
N ALA A 282 3.62 -0.45 29.21
CA ALA A 282 4.76 -0.52 30.14
C ALA A 282 4.45 0.08 31.51
N ALA A 283 3.43 0.96 31.60
CA ALA A 283 2.96 1.59 32.84
C ALA A 283 1.88 0.79 33.58
N ALA A 284 1.29 -0.21 32.94
CA ALA A 284 0.23 -1.08 33.49
C ALA A 284 0.80 -2.36 34.10
#